data_29ad6a845a43a7fe9028d762d4f504f9
#
_entry.id   29ad6a845a43a7fe9028d762d4f504f9
#
_cell.length_a   1.000
_cell.length_b   1.000
_cell.length_c   1.000
_cell.angle_alpha   90.00
_cell.angle_beta   90.00
_cell.angle_gamma   90.00
#
_symmetry.space_group_name_H-M   'P 1'
#
loop_
_entity.id
_entity.type
_entity.pdbx_description
1 polymer ?
#
loop_
_entity_poly.entity_id
_entity_poly.type
_entity_poly.pdbx_seq_one_letter_code
_entity_poly.pdbx_strand_id
1 'polypeptide(L)'
;MEIIPEKAPAPAPGAPRWRRFLTLWRSPADQPAWARPALLAIAAVAAVAYGWGMASASVEPFYGAAARSMSESWHDFMFGAFDPAGTVTVDKLPGALWVQALSLRVFGFHIWALVLPQVVEGALTILVPYRAVRRLTGPAAGLIAAAVLAVTPITVLLGRGNVSDSLLILLLVLAADATSAALLTGSLPQLLLAGVWVGLAFQAKMIQAWLALPALAAAYLLAAPATRLRTRCAHVALAGLVTAVVSLSWMTAVSLVPSQDRPYVDGSPDDSVYTQVFDYNGVGRLTGNWVSVAGPPSPLLVAAKESGRLLTAETMGIKPSWHRLLAGPFAAGSGWLLPAAVAGALGVLIARRRQAGATRCALPSCCGAAGSWSSRSSSASAPI
;
A
#
# COMPACT_ATOMS: atom_id res chain seq x y z
N MET A 1 14.63 41.10 7.31
CA MET A 1 15.27 40.97 5.98
C MET A 1 15.15 39.50 5.59
N GLU A 2 14.08 39.21 4.89
CA GLU A 2 13.66 37.82 4.56
C GLU A 2 14.42 37.46 3.28
N ILE A 3 15.29 36.44 3.36
CA ILE A 3 16.03 35.90 2.20
C ILE A 3 15.06 35.08 1.38
N ILE A 4 14.53 35.64 0.32
CA ILE A 4 13.75 34.92 -0.69
C ILE A 4 14.72 33.93 -1.39
N PRO A 5 14.49 32.61 -1.35
CA PRO A 5 15.35 31.69 -2.07
C PRO A 5 15.22 31.93 -3.59
N GLU A 6 16.32 32.25 -4.22
CA GLU A 6 16.44 32.44 -5.65
C GLU A 6 15.99 31.17 -6.40
N LYS A 7 14.98 31.32 -7.24
CA LYS A 7 14.41 30.23 -8.03
C LYS A 7 15.46 29.76 -9.04
N ALA A 8 15.91 28.53 -8.93
CA ALA A 8 16.86 27.95 -9.87
C ALA A 8 16.43 28.17 -11.32
N PRO A 9 17.34 28.63 -12.22
CA PRO A 9 17.01 28.93 -13.59
C PRO A 9 16.44 27.71 -14.31
N ALA A 10 15.37 27.94 -15.08
CA ALA A 10 14.78 26.92 -15.93
C ALA A 10 15.81 26.40 -16.93
N PRO A 11 15.87 25.08 -17.21
CA PRO A 11 16.82 24.55 -18.17
C PRO A 11 16.58 25.13 -19.56
N ALA A 12 17.66 25.58 -20.21
CA ALA A 12 17.62 26.15 -21.54
C ALA A 12 16.89 25.24 -22.54
N PRO A 13 16.02 25.79 -23.42
CA PRO A 13 15.36 25.01 -24.45
C PRO A 13 16.42 24.47 -25.42
N GLY A 14 16.57 23.12 -25.48
CA GLY A 14 17.51 22.47 -26.38
C GLY A 14 18.53 21.51 -25.75
N ALA A 15 18.50 21.32 -24.43
CA ALA A 15 19.41 20.34 -23.81
C ALA A 15 19.06 18.91 -24.26
N PRO A 16 20.05 18.15 -24.80
CA PRO A 16 19.84 16.80 -25.31
C PRO A 16 19.23 15.89 -24.24
N ARG A 17 18.32 14.98 -24.64
CA ARG A 17 17.53 14.11 -23.74
C ARG A 17 18.40 13.33 -22.73
N TRP A 18 19.62 12.96 -23.09
CA TRP A 18 20.54 12.25 -22.19
C TRP A 18 20.97 13.08 -20.96
N ARG A 19 21.02 14.43 -21.06
CA ARG A 19 21.27 15.28 -19.87
C ARG A 19 20.18 15.17 -18.81
N ARG A 20 18.93 14.84 -19.20
CA ARG A 20 17.84 14.55 -18.25
C ARG A 20 18.11 13.27 -17.44
N PHE A 21 18.75 12.25 -18.04
CA PHE A 21 19.16 11.04 -17.31
C PHE A 21 20.22 11.34 -16.25
N LEU A 22 21.17 12.23 -16.53
CA LEU A 22 22.17 12.65 -15.54
C LEU A 22 21.56 13.44 -14.37
N THR A 23 20.38 14.06 -14.54
CA THR A 23 19.68 14.74 -13.45
C THR A 23 18.82 13.80 -12.61
N LEU A 24 18.57 12.55 -13.05
CA LEU A 24 17.80 11.58 -12.29
C LEU A 24 18.46 11.23 -10.94
N TRP A 25 19.79 11.32 -10.85
CA TRP A 25 20.56 11.06 -9.63
C TRP A 25 20.58 12.24 -8.65
N ARG A 26 20.28 13.44 -9.14
CA ARG A 26 20.36 14.64 -8.30
C ARG A 26 19.10 14.79 -7.47
N SER A 27 19.28 15.05 -6.18
CA SER A 27 18.17 15.41 -5.31
C SER A 27 17.54 16.73 -5.76
N PRO A 28 16.21 16.89 -5.67
CA PRO A 28 15.55 18.19 -5.81
C PRO A 28 16.13 19.20 -4.82
N ALA A 29 15.98 20.49 -5.12
CA ALA A 29 16.55 21.58 -4.32
C ALA A 29 16.03 21.63 -2.87
N ASP A 30 14.84 21.07 -2.63
CA ASP A 30 14.21 20.95 -1.32
C ASP A 30 14.76 19.78 -0.47
N GLN A 31 15.77 19.06 -0.96
CA GLN A 31 16.33 17.86 -0.33
C GLN A 31 17.86 17.92 -0.28
N PRO A 32 18.48 17.28 0.73
CA PRO A 32 19.92 17.09 0.75
C PRO A 32 20.41 16.35 -0.50
N ALA A 33 21.60 16.69 -0.98
CA ALA A 33 22.17 16.12 -2.21
C ALA A 33 22.29 14.58 -2.18
N TRP A 34 22.46 13.99 -1.00
CA TRP A 34 22.59 12.54 -0.79
C TRP A 34 21.25 11.79 -0.80
N ALA A 35 20.12 12.47 -0.59
CA ALA A 35 18.84 11.81 -0.32
C ALA A 35 18.34 10.94 -1.49
N ARG A 36 18.36 11.49 -2.71
CA ARG A 36 17.91 10.73 -3.89
C ARG A 36 18.89 9.64 -4.33
N PRO A 37 20.21 9.87 -4.36
CA PRO A 37 21.18 8.79 -4.61
C PRO A 37 21.05 7.63 -3.62
N ALA A 38 20.89 7.91 -2.32
CA ALA A 38 20.70 6.88 -1.31
C ALA A 38 19.40 6.09 -1.52
N LEU A 39 18.29 6.77 -1.84
CA LEU A 39 17.02 6.11 -2.15
C LEU A 39 17.14 5.16 -3.36
N LEU A 40 17.77 5.65 -4.43
CA LEU A 40 17.97 4.86 -5.64
C LEU A 40 18.90 3.68 -5.40
N ALA A 41 19.92 3.84 -4.56
CA ALA A 41 20.80 2.75 -4.16
C ALA A 41 20.03 1.66 -3.36
N ILE A 42 19.19 2.06 -2.38
CA ILE A 42 18.34 1.13 -1.64
C ILE A 42 17.39 0.38 -2.59
N ALA A 43 16.73 1.09 -3.49
CA ALA A 43 15.81 0.49 -4.45
C ALA A 43 16.52 -0.45 -5.44
N ALA A 44 17.72 -0.09 -5.92
CA ALA A 44 18.51 -0.90 -6.81
C ALA A 44 19.01 -2.19 -6.12
N VAL A 45 19.52 -2.09 -4.90
CA VAL A 45 19.93 -3.26 -4.10
C VAL A 45 18.74 -4.20 -3.88
N ALA A 46 17.58 -3.64 -3.53
CA ALA A 46 16.38 -4.44 -3.35
C ALA A 46 15.90 -5.08 -4.66
N ALA A 47 15.88 -4.36 -5.78
CA ALA A 47 15.53 -4.91 -7.08
C ALA A 47 16.46 -6.06 -7.49
N VAL A 48 17.77 -5.92 -7.24
CA VAL A 48 18.75 -7.01 -7.46
C VAL A 48 18.46 -8.19 -6.53
N ALA A 49 18.20 -7.95 -5.23
CA ALA A 49 17.93 -9.02 -4.27
C ALA A 49 16.62 -9.78 -4.61
N TYR A 50 15.58 -9.06 -5.04
CA TYR A 50 14.30 -9.65 -5.44
C TYR A 50 14.41 -10.40 -6.77
N GLY A 51 15.15 -9.85 -7.72
CA GLY A 51 15.36 -10.44 -9.05
C GLY A 51 16.43 -11.55 -9.08
N TRP A 52 17.22 -11.70 -8.00
CA TRP A 52 18.29 -12.69 -7.98
C TRP A 52 17.73 -14.12 -8.10
N GLY A 53 18.14 -14.82 -9.16
CA GLY A 53 17.69 -16.19 -9.43
C GLY A 53 16.21 -16.32 -9.80
N MET A 54 15.56 -15.25 -10.30
CA MET A 54 14.12 -15.30 -10.66
C MET A 54 13.81 -16.32 -11.77
N ALA A 55 14.79 -16.72 -12.58
CA ALA A 55 14.61 -17.77 -13.60
C ALA A 55 14.39 -19.17 -13.01
N SER A 56 14.82 -19.38 -11.76
CA SER A 56 14.65 -20.63 -11.00
C SER A 56 13.79 -20.42 -9.74
N ALA A 57 12.98 -19.36 -9.71
CA ALA A 57 12.12 -19.07 -8.58
C ALA A 57 11.07 -20.19 -8.37
N SER A 58 10.76 -20.48 -7.11
CA SER A 58 9.61 -21.31 -6.76
C SER A 58 8.34 -20.49 -6.99
N VAL A 59 7.56 -20.86 -7.98
CA VAL A 59 6.30 -20.22 -8.33
C VAL A 59 5.12 -21.05 -7.86
N GLU A 60 4.01 -20.38 -7.57
CA GLU A 60 2.75 -21.04 -7.31
C GLU A 60 2.17 -21.58 -8.63
N PRO A 61 2.09 -22.91 -8.81
CA PRO A 61 1.72 -23.50 -10.10
C PRO A 61 0.32 -23.14 -10.56
N PHE A 62 -0.64 -23.03 -9.63
CA PHE A 62 -2.03 -22.66 -9.93
C PHE A 62 -2.11 -21.29 -10.58
N TYR A 63 -1.49 -20.27 -9.98
CA TYR A 63 -1.48 -18.92 -10.56
C TYR A 63 -0.59 -18.82 -11.79
N GLY A 64 0.46 -19.63 -11.88
CA GLY A 64 1.30 -19.72 -13.07
C GLY A 64 0.54 -20.25 -14.29
N ALA A 65 -0.27 -21.30 -14.11
CA ALA A 65 -1.13 -21.85 -15.15
C ALA A 65 -2.19 -20.83 -15.61
N ALA A 66 -2.86 -20.18 -14.66
CA ALA A 66 -3.84 -19.14 -14.95
C ALA A 66 -3.22 -17.95 -15.70
N ALA A 67 -2.07 -17.43 -15.26
CA ALA A 67 -1.39 -16.34 -15.95
C ALA A 67 -0.99 -16.73 -17.38
N ARG A 68 -0.62 -18.00 -17.62
CA ARG A 68 -0.35 -18.53 -18.95
C ARG A 68 -1.61 -18.54 -19.80
N SER A 69 -2.71 -19.11 -19.33
CA SER A 69 -3.99 -19.12 -20.03
C SER A 69 -4.41 -17.71 -20.42
N MET A 70 -4.42 -16.78 -19.47
CA MET A 70 -4.71 -15.36 -19.70
C MET A 70 -3.75 -14.69 -20.69
N SER A 71 -2.50 -15.16 -20.82
CA SER A 71 -1.54 -14.61 -21.76
C SER A 71 -1.81 -15.02 -23.21
N GLU A 72 -2.49 -16.12 -23.43
CA GLU A 72 -2.77 -16.68 -24.75
C GLU A 72 -4.07 -16.14 -25.37
N SER A 73 -5.09 -15.80 -24.53
CA SER A 73 -6.42 -15.35 -24.95
C SER A 73 -6.85 -14.06 -24.24
N TRP A 74 -7.45 -13.12 -25.00
CA TRP A 74 -8.03 -11.91 -24.40
C TRP A 74 -9.35 -12.20 -23.65
N HIS A 75 -10.09 -13.22 -24.06
CA HIS A 75 -11.26 -13.70 -23.33
C HIS A 75 -10.81 -14.22 -21.94
N ASP A 76 -9.83 -15.11 -21.90
CA ASP A 76 -9.32 -15.66 -20.65
C ASP A 76 -8.69 -14.59 -19.77
N PHE A 77 -8.01 -13.60 -20.39
CA PHE A 77 -7.51 -12.43 -19.69
C PHE A 77 -8.61 -11.64 -19.01
N MET A 78 -9.69 -11.33 -19.74
CA MET A 78 -10.79 -10.51 -19.22
C MET A 78 -11.52 -11.20 -18.06
N PHE A 79 -11.80 -12.49 -18.19
CA PHE A 79 -12.56 -13.25 -17.20
C PHE A 79 -11.69 -13.89 -16.10
N GLY A 80 -10.37 -13.85 -16.23
CA GLY A 80 -9.49 -14.51 -15.27
C GLY A 80 -9.55 -16.03 -15.37
N ALA A 81 -9.65 -16.59 -16.58
CA ALA A 81 -9.75 -18.01 -16.79
C ALA A 81 -8.48 -18.73 -16.34
N PHE A 82 -8.68 -19.84 -15.63
CA PHE A 82 -7.60 -20.70 -15.16
C PHE A 82 -7.04 -21.59 -16.27
N ASP A 83 -7.91 -22.14 -17.11
CA ASP A 83 -7.57 -23.10 -18.16
C ASP A 83 -7.67 -22.46 -19.56
N PRO A 84 -6.91 -22.97 -20.55
CA PRO A 84 -6.91 -22.44 -21.92
C PRO A 84 -8.23 -22.63 -22.69
N ALA A 85 -9.11 -23.48 -22.20
CA ALA A 85 -10.45 -23.68 -22.78
C ALA A 85 -11.46 -22.64 -22.24
N GLY A 86 -11.07 -21.83 -21.28
CA GLY A 86 -11.92 -20.80 -20.68
C GLY A 86 -13.12 -21.38 -19.94
N THR A 87 -12.97 -22.56 -19.30
CA THR A 87 -14.09 -23.25 -18.66
C THR A 87 -14.34 -22.81 -17.22
N VAL A 88 -13.28 -22.41 -16.49
CA VAL A 88 -13.37 -22.01 -15.08
C VAL A 88 -12.43 -20.84 -14.80
N THR A 89 -12.84 -19.93 -13.90
CA THR A 89 -11.99 -18.81 -13.47
C THR A 89 -10.98 -19.25 -12.41
N VAL A 90 -10.02 -18.39 -12.08
CA VAL A 90 -9.26 -18.51 -10.83
C VAL A 90 -10.15 -18.26 -9.61
N ASP A 91 -9.70 -18.74 -8.44
CA ASP A 91 -10.39 -18.64 -7.14
C ASP A 91 -10.46 -17.21 -6.55
N LYS A 92 -10.13 -16.18 -7.34
CA LYS A 92 -10.06 -14.77 -6.93
C LYS A 92 -10.17 -13.81 -8.12
N LEU A 93 -10.22 -12.50 -7.83
CA LEU A 93 -10.17 -11.47 -8.86
C LEU A 93 -8.83 -11.51 -9.60
N PRO A 94 -8.84 -11.34 -10.94
CA PRO A 94 -7.64 -11.52 -11.77
C PRO A 94 -6.67 -10.34 -11.78
N GLY A 95 -6.96 -9.22 -11.10
CA GLY A 95 -6.21 -7.98 -11.22
C GLY A 95 -4.69 -8.10 -11.05
N ALA A 96 -4.21 -8.92 -10.11
CA ALA A 96 -2.78 -9.15 -9.95
C ALA A 96 -2.21 -10.08 -11.05
N LEU A 97 -3.03 -11.02 -11.54
CA LEU A 97 -2.61 -11.96 -12.58
C LEU A 97 -2.58 -11.30 -13.96
N TRP A 98 -3.37 -10.24 -14.19
CA TRP A 98 -3.30 -9.46 -15.44
C TRP A 98 -1.90 -8.92 -15.70
N VAL A 99 -1.21 -8.41 -14.67
CA VAL A 99 0.15 -7.88 -14.83
C VAL A 99 1.13 -8.99 -15.21
N GLN A 100 0.96 -10.17 -14.61
CA GLN A 100 1.75 -11.37 -14.93
C GLN A 100 1.45 -11.87 -16.34
N ALA A 101 0.18 -11.98 -16.72
CA ALA A 101 -0.23 -12.40 -18.05
C ALA A 101 0.27 -11.45 -19.15
N LEU A 102 0.25 -10.13 -18.93
CA LEU A 102 0.82 -9.16 -19.85
C LEU A 102 2.34 -9.33 -19.99
N SER A 103 3.05 -9.59 -18.89
CA SER A 103 4.48 -9.91 -18.94
C SER A 103 4.76 -11.17 -19.77
N LEU A 104 3.98 -12.23 -19.55
CA LEU A 104 4.10 -13.47 -20.34
C LEU A 104 3.76 -13.26 -21.81
N ARG A 105 2.76 -12.41 -22.12
CA ARG A 105 2.38 -12.08 -23.51
C ARG A 105 3.50 -11.36 -24.25
N VAL A 106 4.28 -10.52 -23.56
CA VAL A 106 5.39 -9.75 -24.15
C VAL A 106 6.66 -10.59 -24.26
N PHE A 107 6.99 -11.35 -23.23
CA PHE A 107 8.29 -12.03 -23.11
C PHE A 107 8.23 -13.54 -23.35
N GLY A 108 7.05 -14.11 -23.56
CA GLY A 108 6.83 -15.55 -23.64
C GLY A 108 6.74 -16.21 -22.27
N PHE A 109 6.34 -17.51 -22.27
CA PHE A 109 6.17 -18.28 -21.05
C PHE A 109 7.52 -18.73 -20.48
N HIS A 110 8.06 -17.91 -19.59
CA HIS A 110 9.28 -18.16 -18.82
C HIS A 110 9.06 -17.85 -17.35
N ILE A 111 9.67 -18.58 -16.44
CA ILE A 111 9.56 -18.34 -15.00
C ILE A 111 9.97 -16.90 -14.64
N TRP A 112 11.06 -16.41 -15.21
CA TRP A 112 11.50 -15.03 -14.98
C TRP A 112 10.48 -13.99 -15.45
N ALA A 113 9.81 -14.23 -16.59
CA ALA A 113 8.79 -13.31 -17.11
C ALA A 113 7.52 -13.31 -16.23
N LEU A 114 7.18 -14.45 -15.62
CA LEU A 114 6.10 -14.57 -14.66
C LEU A 114 6.39 -13.80 -13.35
N VAL A 115 7.66 -13.81 -12.89
CA VAL A 115 8.07 -13.18 -11.62
C VAL A 115 8.48 -11.72 -11.79
N LEU A 116 8.88 -11.29 -12.99
CA LEU A 116 9.35 -9.92 -13.26
C LEU A 116 8.41 -8.82 -12.75
N PRO A 117 7.07 -8.90 -12.94
CA PRO A 117 6.17 -7.90 -12.40
C PRO A 117 6.32 -7.69 -10.89
N GLN A 118 6.44 -8.76 -10.11
CA GLN A 118 6.59 -8.69 -8.64
C GLN A 118 7.90 -8.05 -8.22
N VAL A 119 8.99 -8.29 -8.96
CA VAL A 119 10.28 -7.61 -8.74
C VAL A 119 10.12 -6.10 -8.95
N VAL A 120 9.46 -5.69 -10.04
CA VAL A 120 9.21 -4.28 -10.34
C VAL A 120 8.28 -3.65 -9.30
N GLU A 121 7.18 -4.31 -8.96
CA GLU A 121 6.23 -3.88 -7.93
C GLU A 121 6.92 -3.71 -6.57
N GLY A 122 7.76 -4.67 -6.18
CA GLY A 122 8.55 -4.62 -4.96
C GLY A 122 9.53 -3.45 -4.94
N ALA A 123 10.26 -3.21 -6.05
CA ALA A 123 11.17 -2.08 -6.17
C ALA A 123 10.43 -0.73 -6.11
N LEU A 124 9.29 -0.60 -6.79
CA LEU A 124 8.45 0.60 -6.74
C LEU A 124 7.88 0.82 -5.34
N THR A 125 7.49 -0.26 -4.66
CA THR A 125 6.97 -0.21 -3.28
C THR A 125 7.97 0.43 -2.32
N ILE A 126 9.28 0.31 -2.54
CA ILE A 126 10.31 0.94 -1.70
C ILE A 126 10.37 2.46 -1.91
N LEU A 127 10.14 2.92 -3.13
CA LEU A 127 10.21 4.36 -3.47
C LEU A 127 9.06 5.17 -2.86
N VAL A 128 7.89 4.56 -2.72
CA VAL A 128 6.66 5.26 -2.31
C VAL A 128 6.67 5.67 -0.83
N PRO A 129 7.01 4.80 0.15
CA PRO A 129 7.09 5.17 1.56
C PRO A 129 8.10 6.28 1.85
N TYR A 130 9.20 6.33 1.08
CA TYR A 130 10.12 7.46 1.17
C TYR A 130 9.39 8.79 0.95
N ARG A 131 8.56 8.89 -0.10
CA ARG A 131 7.81 10.12 -0.40
C ARG A 131 6.84 10.49 0.72
N ALA A 132 6.07 9.51 1.20
CA ALA A 132 5.06 9.71 2.24
C ALA A 132 5.71 10.16 3.57
N VAL A 133 6.72 9.41 4.03
CA VAL A 133 7.40 9.68 5.30
C VAL A 133 8.23 10.95 5.24
N ARG A 134 8.94 11.19 4.13
CA ARG A 134 9.70 12.42 3.94
C ARG A 134 8.86 13.68 4.11
N ARG A 135 7.65 13.70 3.56
CA ARG A 135 6.73 14.84 3.70
C ARG A 135 6.38 15.17 5.14
N LEU A 136 6.33 14.14 5.99
CA LEU A 136 5.89 14.28 7.38
C LEU A 136 7.05 14.52 8.35
N THR A 137 8.21 13.90 8.10
CA THR A 137 9.31 13.81 9.09
C THR A 137 10.69 14.05 8.50
N GLY A 138 10.79 14.33 7.19
CA GLY A 138 12.05 14.67 6.52
C GLY A 138 12.76 13.49 5.83
N PRO A 139 13.84 13.79 5.08
CA PRO A 139 14.47 12.83 4.16
C PRO A 139 15.12 11.63 4.85
N ALA A 140 15.75 11.83 6.01
CA ALA A 140 16.40 10.74 6.74
C ALA A 140 15.40 9.68 7.20
N ALA A 141 14.28 10.10 7.79
CA ALA A 141 13.21 9.19 8.20
C ALA A 141 12.58 8.47 6.99
N GLY A 142 12.42 9.18 5.86
CA GLY A 142 11.98 8.56 4.62
C GLY A 142 12.90 7.43 4.13
N LEU A 143 14.23 7.64 4.19
CA LEU A 143 15.20 6.59 3.82
C LEU A 143 15.17 5.41 4.78
N ILE A 144 15.02 5.65 6.08
CA ILE A 144 14.88 4.58 7.07
C ILE A 144 13.64 3.74 6.75
N ALA A 145 12.50 4.38 6.46
CA ALA A 145 11.26 3.67 6.09
C ALA A 145 11.45 2.83 4.82
N ALA A 146 12.10 3.38 3.79
CA ALA A 146 12.41 2.67 2.56
C ALA A 146 13.36 1.48 2.81
N ALA A 147 14.42 1.67 3.61
CA ALA A 147 15.39 0.62 3.94
C ALA A 147 14.74 -0.51 4.76
N VAL A 148 13.94 -0.16 5.78
CA VAL A 148 13.22 -1.16 6.61
C VAL A 148 12.33 -2.02 5.73
N LEU A 149 11.55 -1.41 4.82
CA LEU A 149 10.68 -2.17 3.93
C LEU A 149 11.49 -3.05 2.97
N ALA A 150 12.61 -2.54 2.43
CA ALA A 150 13.47 -3.28 1.51
C ALA A 150 14.05 -4.56 2.12
N VAL A 151 14.40 -4.54 3.41
CA VAL A 151 14.99 -5.69 4.10
C VAL A 151 13.98 -6.52 4.89
N THR A 152 12.70 -6.15 4.88
CA THR A 152 11.65 -6.92 5.55
C THR A 152 11.52 -8.29 4.86
N PRO A 153 11.70 -9.41 5.58
CA PRO A 153 11.80 -10.73 4.95
C PRO A 153 10.58 -11.11 4.10
N ILE A 154 9.38 -10.77 4.56
CA ILE A 154 8.16 -11.07 3.77
C ILE A 154 8.13 -10.29 2.45
N THR A 155 8.61 -9.04 2.42
CA THR A 155 8.66 -8.24 1.19
C THR A 155 9.61 -8.86 0.17
N VAL A 156 10.77 -9.38 0.63
CA VAL A 156 11.73 -10.10 -0.21
C VAL A 156 11.08 -11.37 -0.77
N LEU A 157 10.41 -12.14 0.09
CA LEU A 157 9.76 -13.39 -0.31
C LEU A 157 8.66 -13.15 -1.37
N LEU A 158 7.80 -12.16 -1.14
CA LEU A 158 6.71 -11.82 -2.06
C LEU A 158 7.23 -11.31 -3.41
N GLY A 159 8.32 -10.54 -3.42
CA GLY A 159 8.95 -10.07 -4.66
C GLY A 159 9.59 -11.18 -5.51
N ARG A 160 9.74 -12.39 -4.98
CA ARG A 160 10.38 -13.55 -5.63
C ARG A 160 9.40 -14.63 -6.07
N GLY A 161 8.12 -14.44 -5.87
CA GLY A 161 7.06 -15.37 -6.25
C GLY A 161 6.09 -14.75 -7.25
N ASN A 162 5.02 -15.48 -7.60
CA ASN A 162 3.96 -15.02 -8.49
C ASN A 162 2.62 -14.87 -7.76
N VAL A 163 2.66 -14.39 -6.53
CA VAL A 163 1.47 -14.16 -5.71
C VAL A 163 0.94 -12.73 -5.85
N SER A 164 -0.33 -12.53 -5.53
CA SER A 164 -1.04 -11.25 -5.69
C SER A 164 -0.63 -10.16 -4.67
N ASP A 165 0.16 -10.52 -3.66
CA ASP A 165 0.48 -9.65 -2.53
C ASP A 165 1.37 -8.46 -2.90
N SER A 166 2.30 -8.62 -3.84
CA SER A 166 3.22 -7.56 -4.26
C SER A 166 2.45 -6.36 -4.84
N LEU A 167 1.50 -6.61 -5.74
CA LEU A 167 0.66 -5.55 -6.30
C LEU A 167 -0.25 -4.93 -5.24
N LEU A 168 -0.86 -5.74 -4.37
CA LEU A 168 -1.66 -5.25 -3.24
C LEU A 168 -0.86 -4.25 -2.41
N ILE A 169 0.36 -4.61 -1.98
CA ILE A 169 1.20 -3.76 -1.13
C ILE A 169 1.57 -2.48 -1.85
N LEU A 170 1.98 -2.54 -3.12
CA LEU A 170 2.29 -1.35 -3.93
C LEU A 170 1.10 -0.39 -3.97
N LEU A 171 -0.09 -0.88 -4.25
CA LEU A 171 -1.30 -0.06 -4.36
C LEU A 171 -1.71 0.53 -2.99
N LEU A 172 -1.56 -0.22 -1.90
CA LEU A 172 -1.83 0.29 -0.56
C LEU A 172 -0.82 1.34 -0.10
N VAL A 173 0.47 1.21 -0.42
CA VAL A 173 1.44 2.28 -0.10
C VAL A 173 1.22 3.52 -0.97
N LEU A 174 0.76 3.38 -2.22
CA LEU A 174 0.32 4.51 -3.06
C LEU A 174 -0.90 5.21 -2.45
N ALA A 175 -1.87 4.46 -1.91
CA ALA A 175 -3.01 5.02 -1.19
C ALA A 175 -2.57 5.78 0.07
N ALA A 176 -1.63 5.23 0.83
CA ALA A 176 -1.05 5.89 2.00
C ALA A 176 -0.28 7.17 1.62
N ASP A 177 0.47 7.16 0.51
CA ASP A 177 1.18 8.33 -0.01
C ASP A 177 0.19 9.44 -0.42
N ALA A 178 -0.86 9.10 -1.18
CA ALA A 178 -1.91 10.03 -1.56
C ALA A 178 -2.65 10.59 -0.34
N THR A 179 -2.97 9.74 0.65
CA THR A 179 -3.56 10.16 1.92
C THR A 179 -2.63 11.11 2.67
N SER A 180 -1.31 10.81 2.73
CA SER A 180 -0.33 11.70 3.39
C SER A 180 -0.27 13.08 2.73
N ALA A 181 -0.39 13.14 1.40
CA ALA A 181 -0.48 14.41 0.68
C ALA A 181 -1.79 15.16 0.98
N ALA A 182 -2.90 14.45 1.04
CA ALA A 182 -4.20 15.01 1.43
C ALA A 182 -4.20 15.56 2.87
N LEU A 183 -3.51 14.88 3.79
CA LEU A 183 -3.35 15.32 5.19
C LEU A 183 -2.68 16.68 5.33
N LEU A 184 -1.73 17.01 4.47
CA LEU A 184 -0.99 18.28 4.54
C LEU A 184 -1.76 19.45 3.92
N THR A 185 -2.59 19.18 2.93
CA THR A 185 -3.21 20.20 2.10
C THR A 185 -4.73 20.31 2.26
N GLY A 186 -5.37 19.32 2.89
CA GLY A 186 -6.84 19.18 2.91
C GLY A 186 -7.43 18.83 1.54
N SER A 187 -6.59 18.39 0.58
CA SER A 187 -6.94 18.20 -0.82
C SER A 187 -7.87 17.01 -1.06
N LEU A 188 -9.08 17.27 -1.54
CA LEU A 188 -10.03 16.24 -1.97
C LEU A 188 -9.47 15.38 -3.12
N PRO A 189 -8.88 15.93 -4.21
CA PRO A 189 -8.34 15.10 -5.29
C PRO A 189 -7.32 14.06 -4.84
N GLN A 190 -6.45 14.40 -3.88
CA GLN A 190 -5.48 13.45 -3.33
C GLN A 190 -6.18 12.32 -2.54
N LEU A 191 -7.24 12.64 -1.80
CA LEU A 191 -8.01 11.63 -1.07
C LEU A 191 -8.81 10.74 -2.02
N LEU A 192 -9.38 11.30 -3.10
CA LEU A 192 -10.03 10.50 -4.15
C LEU A 192 -9.04 9.57 -4.84
N LEU A 193 -7.82 10.05 -5.12
CA LEU A 193 -6.75 9.21 -5.66
C LEU A 193 -6.39 8.07 -4.71
N ALA A 194 -6.36 8.31 -3.41
CA ALA A 194 -6.20 7.24 -2.42
C ALA A 194 -7.33 6.21 -2.53
N GLY A 195 -8.57 6.65 -2.72
CA GLY A 195 -9.73 5.79 -2.97
C GLY A 195 -9.57 4.93 -4.23
N VAL A 196 -9.06 5.50 -5.31
CA VAL A 196 -8.76 4.76 -6.55
C VAL A 196 -7.71 3.67 -6.29
N TRP A 197 -6.62 4.00 -5.59
CA TRP A 197 -5.57 3.03 -5.28
C TRP A 197 -6.08 1.87 -4.41
N VAL A 198 -6.92 2.14 -3.40
CA VAL A 198 -7.54 1.07 -2.59
C VAL A 198 -8.51 0.24 -3.44
N GLY A 199 -9.27 0.87 -4.33
CA GLY A 199 -10.15 0.16 -5.26
C GLY A 199 -9.40 -0.78 -6.22
N LEU A 200 -8.26 -0.34 -6.77
CA LEU A 200 -7.38 -1.17 -7.57
C LEU A 200 -6.70 -2.27 -6.73
N ALA A 201 -6.34 -1.97 -5.49
CA ALA A 201 -5.82 -2.97 -4.55
C ALA A 201 -6.85 -4.08 -4.27
N PHE A 202 -8.15 -3.73 -4.26
CA PHE A 202 -9.23 -4.71 -4.17
C PHE A 202 -9.26 -5.63 -5.39
N GLN A 203 -9.04 -5.13 -6.60
CA GLN A 203 -8.92 -5.96 -7.80
C GLN A 203 -7.73 -6.94 -7.72
N ALA A 204 -6.68 -6.57 -6.99
CA ALA A 204 -5.53 -7.45 -6.78
C ALA A 204 -5.79 -8.53 -5.71
N LYS A 205 -6.47 -8.18 -4.60
CA LYS A 205 -6.65 -9.11 -3.47
C LYS A 205 -7.92 -8.88 -2.63
N MET A 206 -8.98 -8.41 -3.24
CA MET A 206 -10.35 -8.36 -2.69
C MET A 206 -10.44 -7.64 -1.33
N ILE A 207 -11.23 -8.16 -0.39
CA ILE A 207 -11.56 -7.56 0.92
C ILE A 207 -10.31 -7.17 1.74
N GLN A 208 -9.19 -7.86 1.55
CA GLN A 208 -7.94 -7.54 2.25
C GLN A 208 -7.47 -6.10 2.01
N ALA A 209 -7.74 -5.53 0.83
CA ALA A 209 -7.44 -4.13 0.55
C ALA A 209 -8.26 -3.16 1.42
N TRP A 210 -9.50 -3.50 1.73
CA TRP A 210 -10.38 -2.65 2.53
C TRP A 210 -9.98 -2.57 4.01
N LEU A 211 -9.16 -3.50 4.50
CA LEU A 211 -8.62 -3.44 5.87
C LEU A 211 -7.80 -2.16 6.14
N ALA A 212 -7.29 -1.51 5.09
CA ALA A 212 -6.58 -0.23 5.22
C ALA A 212 -7.53 0.97 5.39
N LEU A 213 -8.79 0.88 4.95
CA LEU A 213 -9.73 2.02 4.91
C LEU A 213 -9.96 2.67 6.28
N PRO A 214 -10.21 1.93 7.38
CA PRO A 214 -10.42 2.56 8.68
C PRO A 214 -9.23 3.41 9.12
N ALA A 215 -8.00 2.93 8.89
CA ALA A 215 -6.78 3.67 9.26
C ALA A 215 -6.59 4.93 8.41
N LEU A 216 -6.81 4.84 7.09
CA LEU A 216 -6.69 5.98 6.18
C LEU A 216 -7.77 7.03 6.46
N ALA A 217 -9.02 6.61 6.68
CA ALA A 217 -10.12 7.49 7.03
C ALA A 217 -9.90 8.18 8.39
N ALA A 218 -9.51 7.43 9.41
CA ALA A 218 -9.21 7.99 10.73
C ALA A 218 -8.07 9.00 10.67
N ALA A 219 -6.98 8.70 9.95
CA ALA A 219 -5.88 9.63 9.76
C ALA A 219 -6.37 10.95 9.16
N TYR A 220 -7.18 10.92 8.11
CA TYR A 220 -7.71 12.13 7.48
C TYR A 220 -8.69 12.88 8.38
N LEU A 221 -9.63 12.20 9.02
CA LEU A 221 -10.61 12.82 9.92
C LEU A 221 -9.96 13.53 11.11
N LEU A 222 -8.87 12.94 11.65
CA LEU A 222 -8.20 13.45 12.84
C LEU A 222 -7.18 14.54 12.53
N ALA A 223 -6.42 14.42 11.43
CA ALA A 223 -5.23 15.22 11.20
C ALA A 223 -5.32 16.23 10.03
N ALA A 224 -6.37 16.19 9.18
CA ALA A 224 -6.48 17.14 8.08
C ALA A 224 -6.60 18.59 8.58
N PRO A 225 -5.82 19.56 8.04
CA PRO A 225 -5.80 20.92 8.54
C PRO A 225 -7.03 21.73 8.09
N ALA A 226 -7.40 22.72 8.88
CA ALA A 226 -8.26 23.86 8.55
C ALA A 226 -9.66 23.61 7.95
N THR A 227 -10.11 22.36 7.79
CA THR A 227 -11.44 22.03 7.27
C THR A 227 -12.41 21.67 8.39
N ARG A 228 -13.68 22.07 8.25
CA ARG A 228 -14.74 21.68 9.17
C ARG A 228 -14.92 20.16 9.18
N LEU A 229 -15.25 19.57 10.30
CA LEU A 229 -15.46 18.11 10.42
C LEU A 229 -16.47 17.59 9.38
N ARG A 230 -17.56 18.32 9.14
CA ARG A 230 -18.54 17.97 8.11
C ARG A 230 -17.91 17.83 6.71
N THR A 231 -17.01 18.74 6.35
CA THR A 231 -16.27 18.68 5.06
C THR A 231 -15.34 17.47 5.02
N ARG A 232 -14.63 17.18 6.12
CA ARG A 232 -13.77 15.98 6.19
C ARG A 232 -14.59 14.69 6.03
N CYS A 233 -15.76 14.61 6.70
CA CYS A 233 -16.67 13.48 6.55
C CYS A 233 -17.18 13.35 5.11
N ALA A 234 -17.55 14.46 4.44
CA ALA A 234 -17.96 14.44 3.04
C ALA A 234 -16.83 13.98 2.10
N HIS A 235 -15.60 14.45 2.35
CA HIS A 235 -14.41 14.00 1.57
C HIS A 235 -14.17 12.50 1.75
N VAL A 236 -14.22 11.98 2.98
CA VAL A 236 -14.06 10.55 3.27
C VAL A 236 -15.19 9.73 2.65
N ALA A 237 -16.43 10.20 2.73
CA ALA A 237 -17.56 9.52 2.10
C ALA A 237 -17.41 9.43 0.57
N LEU A 238 -16.99 10.54 -0.07
CA LEU A 238 -16.75 10.55 -1.51
C LEU A 238 -15.58 9.67 -1.92
N ALA A 239 -14.49 9.66 -1.16
CA ALA A 239 -13.37 8.74 -1.39
C ALA A 239 -13.80 7.28 -1.20
N GLY A 240 -14.63 6.99 -0.19
CA GLY A 240 -15.24 5.68 0.01
C GLY A 240 -16.12 5.25 -1.17
N LEU A 241 -16.91 6.17 -1.72
CA LEU A 241 -17.71 5.92 -2.92
C LEU A 241 -16.81 5.59 -4.12
N VAL A 242 -15.75 6.36 -4.36
CA VAL A 242 -14.77 6.08 -5.42
C VAL A 242 -14.13 4.71 -5.21
N THR A 243 -13.74 4.38 -3.97
CA THR A 243 -13.20 3.06 -3.64
C THR A 243 -14.20 1.96 -3.98
N ALA A 244 -15.48 2.10 -3.60
CA ALA A 244 -16.51 1.11 -3.88
C ALA A 244 -16.73 0.93 -5.39
N VAL A 245 -16.84 2.03 -6.14
CA VAL A 245 -17.02 1.99 -7.61
C VAL A 245 -15.85 1.27 -8.28
N VAL A 246 -14.60 1.61 -7.94
CA VAL A 246 -13.43 0.97 -8.53
C VAL A 246 -13.31 -0.49 -8.09
N SER A 247 -13.58 -0.79 -6.81
CA SER A 247 -13.53 -2.17 -6.28
C SER A 247 -14.53 -3.09 -6.96
N LEU A 248 -15.75 -2.62 -7.18
CA LEU A 248 -16.84 -3.45 -7.68
C LEU A 248 -16.95 -3.44 -9.20
N SER A 249 -16.19 -2.60 -9.90
CA SER A 249 -16.31 -2.37 -11.34
C SER A 249 -16.20 -3.66 -12.18
N TRP A 250 -15.15 -4.43 -11.99
CA TRP A 250 -14.93 -5.67 -12.74
C TRP A 250 -15.97 -6.75 -12.38
N MET A 251 -16.25 -6.91 -11.08
CA MET A 251 -17.26 -7.87 -10.60
C MET A 251 -18.63 -7.58 -11.23
N THR A 252 -19.03 -6.29 -11.25
CA THR A 252 -20.28 -5.88 -11.87
C THR A 252 -20.25 -6.14 -13.38
N ALA A 253 -19.14 -5.79 -14.06
CA ALA A 253 -19.02 -6.04 -15.50
C ALA A 253 -19.13 -7.53 -15.83
N VAL A 254 -18.49 -8.42 -15.11
CA VAL A 254 -18.57 -9.88 -15.31
C VAL A 254 -19.97 -10.42 -14.99
N SER A 255 -20.60 -9.92 -13.93
CA SER A 255 -21.95 -10.35 -13.53
C SER A 255 -23.05 -9.96 -14.55
N LEU A 256 -22.78 -9.00 -15.42
CA LEU A 256 -23.69 -8.63 -16.51
C LEU A 256 -23.56 -9.53 -17.75
N VAL A 257 -22.52 -10.36 -17.82
CA VAL A 257 -22.33 -11.32 -18.90
C VAL A 257 -23.09 -12.61 -18.58
N PRO A 258 -23.92 -13.14 -19.50
CA PRO A 258 -24.61 -14.41 -19.29
C PRO A 258 -23.65 -15.56 -18.97
N SER A 259 -24.05 -16.48 -18.10
CA SER A 259 -23.20 -17.60 -17.64
C SER A 259 -22.70 -18.52 -18.77
N GLN A 260 -23.45 -18.63 -19.87
CA GLN A 260 -23.03 -19.40 -21.04
C GLN A 260 -21.89 -18.73 -21.85
N ASP A 261 -21.68 -17.43 -21.67
CA ASP A 261 -20.71 -16.64 -22.43
C ASP A 261 -19.44 -16.31 -21.60
N ARG A 262 -19.31 -16.88 -20.42
CA ARG A 262 -18.18 -16.70 -19.52
C ARG A 262 -17.78 -17.99 -18.81
N PRO A 263 -16.53 -18.11 -18.33
CA PRO A 263 -16.11 -19.23 -17.50
C PRO A 263 -16.94 -19.34 -16.21
N TYR A 264 -17.11 -20.56 -15.71
CA TYR A 264 -17.68 -20.80 -14.38
C TYR A 264 -16.81 -20.15 -13.29
N VAL A 265 -17.44 -19.46 -12.35
CA VAL A 265 -16.72 -18.74 -11.28
C VAL A 265 -16.30 -19.71 -10.19
N ASP A 266 -15.00 -20.02 -10.13
CA ASP A 266 -14.42 -20.87 -9.08
C ASP A 266 -14.58 -20.27 -7.68
N GLY A 267 -14.71 -21.14 -6.67
CA GLY A 267 -14.97 -20.69 -5.29
C GLY A 267 -16.41 -20.21 -5.06
N SER A 268 -17.34 -20.47 -6.00
CA SER A 268 -18.75 -20.18 -5.80
C SER A 268 -19.62 -21.41 -6.17
N PRO A 269 -20.65 -21.77 -5.40
CA PRO A 269 -21.57 -22.84 -5.74
C PRO A 269 -22.65 -22.38 -6.72
N ASP A 270 -22.83 -21.07 -6.88
CA ASP A 270 -23.89 -20.40 -7.62
C ASP A 270 -23.37 -19.63 -8.85
N ASP A 271 -22.16 -19.91 -9.28
CA ASP A 271 -21.50 -19.23 -10.41
C ASP A 271 -21.46 -17.70 -10.25
N SER A 272 -21.28 -17.20 -9.02
CA SER A 272 -21.35 -15.80 -8.68
C SER A 272 -19.99 -15.24 -8.25
N VAL A 273 -19.52 -14.18 -8.91
CA VAL A 273 -18.31 -13.44 -8.51
C VAL A 273 -18.48 -12.81 -7.12
N TYR A 274 -19.70 -12.43 -6.73
CA TYR A 274 -19.96 -11.87 -5.41
C TYR A 274 -19.78 -12.94 -4.31
N THR A 275 -20.25 -14.16 -4.54
CA THR A 275 -20.04 -15.29 -3.64
C THR A 275 -18.56 -15.64 -3.54
N GLN A 276 -17.83 -15.68 -4.66
CA GLN A 276 -16.38 -15.86 -4.67
C GLN A 276 -15.65 -14.84 -3.79
N VAL A 277 -16.03 -13.57 -3.88
CA VAL A 277 -15.30 -12.48 -3.21
C VAL A 277 -15.71 -12.33 -1.75
N PHE A 278 -17.02 -12.29 -1.46
CA PHE A 278 -17.51 -11.92 -0.13
C PHE A 278 -17.71 -13.13 0.78
N ASP A 279 -18.00 -14.32 0.23
CA ASP A 279 -18.12 -15.53 1.00
C ASP A 279 -16.81 -16.32 0.97
N TYR A 280 -16.44 -16.96 -0.15
CA TYR A 280 -15.26 -17.81 -0.24
C TYR A 280 -13.96 -17.12 0.20
N ASN A 281 -13.66 -15.91 -0.34
CA ASN A 281 -12.48 -15.12 0.02
C ASN A 281 -12.72 -14.14 1.18
N GLY A 282 -13.92 -14.08 1.72
CA GLY A 282 -14.35 -13.18 2.77
C GLY A 282 -14.72 -13.90 4.05
N VAL A 283 -16.02 -13.94 4.34
CA VAL A 283 -16.59 -14.48 5.58
C VAL A 283 -16.28 -15.97 5.74
N GLY A 284 -16.32 -16.74 4.67
CA GLY A 284 -16.02 -18.17 4.69
C GLY A 284 -14.63 -18.48 5.25
N ARG A 285 -13.63 -17.61 4.98
CA ARG A 285 -12.28 -17.75 5.56
C ARG A 285 -12.23 -17.48 7.07
N LEU A 286 -13.15 -16.69 7.60
CA LEU A 286 -13.25 -16.43 9.04
C LEU A 286 -13.98 -17.56 9.77
N THR A 287 -14.97 -18.15 9.13
CA THR A 287 -15.79 -19.24 9.70
C THR A 287 -15.18 -20.63 9.51
N GLY A 288 -14.15 -20.76 8.66
CA GLY A 288 -13.54 -22.05 8.31
C GLY A 288 -14.35 -22.87 7.28
N ASN A 289 -15.46 -22.33 6.77
CA ASN A 289 -16.37 -23.04 5.83
C ASN A 289 -15.95 -22.91 4.36
N TRP A 290 -14.82 -22.29 4.07
CA TRP A 290 -14.33 -22.04 2.70
C TRP A 290 -14.06 -23.33 1.89
N VAL A 291 -13.90 -24.49 2.55
CA VAL A 291 -13.68 -25.79 1.88
C VAL A 291 -14.97 -26.40 1.35
N SER A 292 -16.13 -26.05 1.91
CA SER A 292 -17.41 -26.66 1.55
C SER A 292 -18.08 -26.04 0.31
N VAL A 293 -17.61 -24.90 -0.16
CA VAL A 293 -18.20 -24.17 -1.29
C VAL A 293 -17.76 -24.73 -2.64
N ALA A 294 -16.59 -25.35 -2.71
CA ALA A 294 -16.00 -25.91 -3.94
C ALA A 294 -16.48 -27.33 -4.31
N GLY A 295 -17.58 -27.83 -3.74
CA GLY A 295 -18.01 -29.21 -3.94
C GLY A 295 -17.16 -30.24 -3.16
N PRO A 296 -17.38 -31.54 -3.34
CA PRO A 296 -16.54 -32.56 -2.70
C PRO A 296 -15.09 -32.36 -3.17
N PRO A 297 -14.10 -32.38 -2.23
CA PRO A 297 -12.71 -32.18 -2.58
C PRO A 297 -12.32 -33.15 -3.70
N SER A 298 -11.65 -32.63 -4.72
CA SER A 298 -11.20 -33.48 -5.82
C SER A 298 -10.39 -34.65 -5.28
N PRO A 299 -10.46 -35.84 -5.88
CA PRO A 299 -9.65 -36.98 -5.44
C PRO A 299 -8.15 -36.67 -5.33
N LEU A 300 -7.65 -35.72 -6.15
CA LEU A 300 -6.28 -35.24 -6.09
C LEU A 300 -5.99 -34.39 -4.84
N LEU A 301 -6.95 -33.56 -4.39
CA LEU A 301 -6.82 -32.79 -3.15
C LEU A 301 -6.85 -33.71 -1.92
N VAL A 302 -7.71 -34.75 -1.92
CA VAL A 302 -7.75 -35.73 -0.86
C VAL A 302 -6.45 -36.51 -0.81
N ALA A 303 -5.97 -37.02 -1.95
CA ALA A 303 -4.70 -37.75 -2.04
C ALA A 303 -3.49 -36.88 -1.66
N ALA A 304 -3.49 -35.59 -2.03
CA ALA A 304 -2.43 -34.67 -1.64
C ALA A 304 -2.45 -34.35 -0.14
N LYS A 305 -3.63 -34.28 0.48
CA LYS A 305 -3.81 -34.14 1.93
C LYS A 305 -3.34 -35.40 2.67
N GLU A 306 -3.75 -36.53 2.21
CA GLU A 306 -3.36 -37.84 2.79
C GLU A 306 -1.86 -38.15 2.61
N SER A 307 -1.25 -37.72 1.52
CA SER A 307 0.19 -37.86 1.26
C SER A 307 1.06 -36.85 1.99
N GLY A 308 0.47 -35.95 2.80
CA GLY A 308 1.20 -34.89 3.52
C GLY A 308 1.84 -33.81 2.62
N ARG A 309 1.48 -33.79 1.34
CA ARG A 309 2.00 -32.80 0.36
C ARG A 309 1.26 -31.47 0.39
N LEU A 310 0.06 -31.42 0.97
CA LEU A 310 -0.65 -30.18 1.23
C LEU A 310 -0.17 -29.60 2.57
N LEU A 311 0.60 -28.52 2.50
CA LEU A 311 0.94 -27.71 3.66
C LEU A 311 -0.30 -26.90 4.07
N THR A 312 -1.22 -27.49 4.78
CA THR A 312 -2.30 -26.76 5.44
C THR A 312 -1.77 -26.04 6.68
N ALA A 313 -2.46 -25.00 7.13
CA ALA A 313 -2.09 -24.31 8.39
C ALA A 313 -2.03 -25.30 9.58
N GLU A 314 -2.81 -26.39 9.54
CA GLU A 314 -2.79 -27.46 10.52
C GLU A 314 -1.53 -28.34 10.44
N THR A 315 -1.07 -28.68 9.22
CA THR A 315 0.18 -29.45 9.02
C THR A 315 1.42 -28.63 9.38
N MET A 316 1.35 -27.29 9.31
CA MET A 316 2.39 -26.39 9.81
C MET A 316 2.34 -26.18 11.33
N GLY A 317 1.41 -26.82 12.05
CA GLY A 317 1.25 -26.68 13.49
C GLY A 317 0.83 -25.27 13.96
N ILE A 318 0.32 -24.43 13.05
CA ILE A 318 -0.02 -23.04 13.34
C ILE A 318 -1.48 -22.98 13.77
N LYS A 319 -1.71 -23.05 15.08
CA LYS A 319 -3.05 -22.88 15.65
C LYS A 319 -3.52 -21.43 15.56
N PRO A 320 -4.81 -21.17 15.28
CA PRO A 320 -5.39 -19.83 15.40
C PRO A 320 -5.18 -19.27 16.80
N SER A 321 -4.55 -18.09 16.93
CA SER A 321 -4.34 -17.44 18.21
C SER A 321 -4.17 -15.93 17.99
N TRP A 322 -4.52 -15.14 19.02
CA TRP A 322 -4.38 -13.68 18.95
C TRP A 322 -2.92 -13.20 18.82
N HIS A 323 -1.95 -13.99 19.29
CA HIS A 323 -0.51 -13.68 19.19
C HIS A 323 0.17 -14.31 17.98
N ARG A 324 -0.59 -14.92 17.07
CA ARG A 324 -0.05 -15.64 15.89
C ARG A 324 0.93 -14.82 15.07
N LEU A 325 0.66 -13.51 14.90
CA LEU A 325 1.54 -12.62 14.15
C LEU A 325 2.87 -12.32 14.84
N LEU A 326 2.94 -12.60 16.16
CA LEU A 326 4.15 -12.39 16.99
C LEU A 326 4.88 -13.70 17.27
N ALA A 327 4.52 -14.79 16.60
CA ALA A 327 5.09 -16.12 16.84
C ALA A 327 5.56 -16.78 15.53
N GLY A 328 6.57 -17.64 15.65
CA GLY A 328 7.08 -18.47 14.56
C GLY A 328 7.43 -17.73 13.28
N PRO A 329 7.15 -18.28 12.10
CA PRO A 329 7.50 -17.67 10.80
C PRO A 329 6.86 -16.31 10.56
N PHE A 330 5.68 -16.04 11.14
CA PHE A 330 5.01 -14.74 11.00
C PHE A 330 5.77 -13.65 11.76
N ALA A 331 6.28 -13.96 12.97
CA ALA A 331 7.11 -13.02 13.71
C ALA A 331 8.38 -12.67 12.93
N ALA A 332 9.07 -13.66 12.39
CA ALA A 332 10.27 -13.47 11.58
C ALA A 332 9.99 -12.72 10.27
N GLY A 333 8.85 -12.99 9.61
CA GLY A 333 8.48 -12.36 8.34
C GLY A 333 8.15 -10.87 8.44
N SER A 334 7.26 -10.51 9.36
CA SER A 334 6.75 -9.15 9.51
C SER A 334 6.27 -8.79 10.92
N GLY A 335 5.98 -9.77 11.77
CA GLY A 335 5.36 -9.55 13.08
C GLY A 335 6.20 -8.67 14.01
N TRP A 336 7.52 -8.68 13.86
CA TRP A 336 8.44 -7.82 14.61
C TRP A 336 8.25 -6.32 14.37
N LEU A 337 7.63 -5.95 13.23
CA LEU A 337 7.30 -4.56 12.92
C LEU A 337 6.16 -4.01 13.79
N LEU A 338 5.27 -4.87 14.30
CA LEU A 338 4.13 -4.44 15.11
C LEU A 338 4.55 -3.77 16.42
N PRO A 339 5.41 -4.39 17.26
CA PRO A 339 5.95 -3.74 18.46
C PRO A 339 6.69 -2.44 18.14
N ALA A 340 7.48 -2.41 17.06
CA ALA A 340 8.20 -1.22 16.64
C ALA A 340 7.25 -0.09 16.23
N ALA A 341 6.17 -0.41 15.50
CA ALA A 341 5.15 0.57 15.11
C ALA A 341 4.41 1.15 16.34
N VAL A 342 4.03 0.28 17.29
CA VAL A 342 3.39 0.70 18.54
C VAL A 342 4.33 1.58 19.37
N ALA A 343 5.58 1.17 19.55
CA ALA A 343 6.59 1.96 20.27
C ALA A 343 6.83 3.32 19.61
N GLY A 344 6.92 3.36 18.28
CA GLY A 344 7.05 4.59 17.51
C GLY A 344 5.84 5.53 17.68
N ALA A 345 4.62 5.00 17.59
CA ALA A 345 3.39 5.76 17.80
C ALA A 345 3.32 6.34 19.22
N LEU A 346 3.62 5.53 20.24
CA LEU A 346 3.68 5.98 21.63
C LEU A 346 4.76 7.03 21.84
N GLY A 347 5.94 6.87 21.26
CA GLY A 347 7.03 7.85 21.30
C GLY A 347 6.62 9.20 20.75
N VAL A 348 5.95 9.21 19.58
CA VAL A 348 5.41 10.45 18.97
C VAL A 348 4.33 11.09 19.86
N LEU A 349 3.42 10.30 20.42
CA LEU A 349 2.39 10.80 21.34
C LEU A 349 2.99 11.44 22.58
N ILE A 350 3.99 10.80 23.19
CA ILE A 350 4.72 11.30 24.37
C ILE A 350 5.46 12.60 24.04
N ALA A 351 6.17 12.64 22.90
CA ALA A 351 6.90 13.83 22.45
C ALA A 351 5.95 15.01 22.23
N ARG A 352 4.80 14.81 21.58
CA ARG A 352 3.78 15.85 21.37
C ARG A 352 3.18 16.35 22.70
N ARG A 353 2.91 15.45 23.65
CA ARG A 353 2.41 15.84 24.97
C ARG A 353 3.42 16.71 25.72
N ARG A 354 4.72 16.38 25.67
CA ARG A 354 5.80 17.18 26.27
C ARG A 354 5.91 18.56 25.64
N GLN A 355 5.79 18.69 24.33
CA GLN A 355 5.80 19.98 23.62
C GLN A 355 4.59 20.85 23.99
N ALA A 356 3.38 20.26 24.05
CA ALA A 356 2.17 20.96 24.48
C ALA A 356 2.23 21.42 25.96
N GLY A 357 2.92 20.66 26.83
CA GLY A 357 3.20 21.05 28.21
C GLY A 357 4.20 22.20 28.29
N ALA A 358 5.27 22.17 27.50
CA ALA A 358 6.29 23.20 27.44
C ALA A 358 5.73 24.55 26.93
N THR A 359 4.86 24.53 25.91
CA THR A 359 4.19 25.74 25.41
C THR A 359 3.18 26.34 26.42
N ARG A 360 2.54 25.53 27.25
CA ARG A 360 1.67 26.03 28.34
C ARG A 360 2.46 26.68 29.47
N CYS A 361 3.66 26.21 29.76
CA CYS A 361 4.55 26.81 30.77
C CYS A 361 5.27 28.07 30.25
N ALA A 362 5.34 28.30 28.93
CA ALA A 362 6.00 29.46 28.34
C ALA A 362 5.09 30.65 28.09
N LEU A 363 3.79 30.59 28.44
CA LEU A 363 2.94 31.76 28.50
C LEU A 363 3.33 32.58 29.73
N PRO A 364 3.84 33.81 29.60
CA PRO A 364 4.11 34.65 30.75
C PRO A 364 2.78 34.91 31.47
N SER A 365 2.79 34.62 32.75
CA SER A 365 1.72 34.99 33.66
C SER A 365 1.56 36.50 33.62
N CYS A 366 0.66 37.01 32.82
CA CYS A 366 0.08 38.33 32.98
C CYS A 366 -0.87 38.26 34.20
N CYS A 367 -0.29 38.14 35.36
CA CYS A 367 -1.01 38.36 36.63
C CYS A 367 -0.10 39.06 37.58
N GLY A 368 -0.41 40.30 37.86
CA GLY A 368 -0.05 40.92 39.13
C GLY A 368 0.95 42.03 39.06
N ALA A 369 0.52 43.22 38.76
CA ALA A 369 0.92 44.40 39.50
C ALA A 369 -0.19 45.43 39.46
N ALA A 370 -1.17 45.19 40.31
CA ALA A 370 -1.96 46.28 40.87
C ALA A 370 -1.16 46.83 42.08
N GLY A 371 -0.94 48.11 42.13
CA GLY A 371 -0.50 48.76 43.34
C GLY A 371 0.77 49.60 43.18
N SER A 372 0.65 50.89 42.92
CA SER A 372 0.72 51.97 43.89
C SER A 372 0.84 53.30 43.17
N TRP A 373 -0.22 54.05 43.35
CA TRP A 373 -0.17 55.50 43.16
C TRP A 373 0.69 56.13 44.26
N SER A 374 1.75 56.86 43.89
CA SER A 374 2.27 57.92 44.72
C SER A 374 2.53 59.13 43.87
N SER A 375 1.74 60.14 44.12
CA SER A 375 1.90 61.54 43.75
C SER A 375 3.27 62.08 44.17
N ARG A 376 3.95 62.76 43.28
CA ARG A 376 4.70 63.99 43.63
C ARG A 376 4.80 64.89 42.39
N SER A 377 4.26 66.08 42.66
CA SER A 377 4.37 67.33 41.95
C SER A 377 5.80 67.84 41.90
N SER A 378 6.20 68.49 40.83
CA SER A 378 6.69 69.86 40.77
C SER A 378 7.54 70.14 39.52
N SER A 379 7.01 71.02 38.76
CA SER A 379 7.53 72.35 38.37
C SER A 379 8.73 72.41 37.41
N ALA A 380 8.38 72.99 36.28
CA ALA A 380 9.04 74.19 35.66
C ALA A 380 10.40 73.98 34.97
N SER A 381 10.50 74.28 33.74
CA SER A 381 10.87 75.49 33.02
C SER A 381 11.49 75.11 31.65
N ALA A 382 10.91 75.69 30.62
CA ALA A 382 11.62 76.02 29.39
C ALA A 382 12.52 77.22 29.67
N PRO A 383 13.51 77.66 28.84
CA PRO A 383 13.37 77.81 27.40
C PRO A 383 14.69 77.59 26.62
N ILE A 384 14.59 77.76 25.37
CA ILE A 384 15.29 78.23 24.17
C ILE A 384 15.56 77.09 23.20
#